data_0e2579ade6e0611f2775eb0d149e5dec
#
_entry.id   0e2579ade6e0611f2775eb0d149e5dec
#
_cell.length_a   1.000
_cell.length_b   1.000
_cell.length_c   1.000
_cell.angle_alpha   90.00
_cell.angle_beta   90.00
_cell.angle_gamma   90.00
#
_symmetry.space_group_name_H-M   'P 1'
#
loop_
_entity.id
_entity.type
_entity.pdbx_description
1 polymer ?
#
loop_
_entity_poly.entity_id
_entity_poly.type
_entity_poly.pdbx_seq_one_letter_code
_entity_poly.pdbx_strand_id
1 'polypeptide(L)'
;MNKNAIIAVFKRNLASYFGSPSGYVFICAFLLASGLAAFWPQEFFDSNLANLDQLNKFLPVILLGFIPAITMSIWADERRQGTDELLLTLPGSDFDVVLGKYLGAVAIFTASIVISLLSNYYVLSQLGNPDFGLLFSTYVGYWFVGLSMLAIGMVASFLTSNLTVAFVLGVAFNAPIALLPESDWGIAYNFLDFSRGIISISGIAFFVGVAIAMLYLCSILIGRRHWVGSAKGTSKITHFSIRVVAAVIIALGLTQFFRYNDVIRINSTEEQLSSLSSGSISVLKNLNSQVEIDAFVSPADSMPEQYVQTRINLLTALKEIDRESKNVMVKIHEITPEDNASVTAEKYGVVNQNGINPPLFVQEDGRFMPWQKDLYLGLVFKGNGSQQTIPFLYKGLPVEYEIMRTLSSVSGPVSKRNLEFSQPMHPCLVPEEWASWVSIWVVDPPHGRLFQNFVNNMMFRK
;
A
#
# COMPACT_ATOMS: atom_id res chain seq x y z
N MET A 1 -20.01 29.88 -9.20
CA MET A 1 -20.01 28.57 -9.85
C MET A 1 -21.36 28.32 -10.50
N ASN A 2 -21.38 28.25 -11.84
CA ASN A 2 -22.62 28.03 -12.61
C ASN A 2 -22.79 26.53 -12.91
N LYS A 3 -23.64 25.85 -12.13
CA LYS A 3 -23.87 24.41 -12.26
C LYS A 3 -24.33 24.00 -13.68
N ASN A 4 -25.12 24.84 -14.35
CA ASN A 4 -25.62 24.54 -15.68
C ASN A 4 -24.50 24.57 -16.73
N ALA A 5 -23.54 25.50 -16.61
CA ALA A 5 -22.37 25.55 -17.48
C ALA A 5 -21.47 24.31 -17.29
N ILE A 6 -21.20 23.92 -16.03
CA ILE A 6 -20.40 22.72 -15.71
C ILE A 6 -21.05 21.48 -16.32
N ILE A 7 -22.36 21.28 -16.12
CA ILE A 7 -23.10 20.11 -16.65
C ILE A 7 -23.13 20.11 -18.17
N ALA A 8 -23.29 21.27 -18.80
CA ALA A 8 -23.29 21.36 -20.28
C ALA A 8 -21.93 20.98 -20.88
N VAL A 9 -20.83 21.51 -20.31
CA VAL A 9 -19.47 21.19 -20.73
C VAL A 9 -19.14 19.71 -20.44
N PHE A 10 -19.50 19.19 -19.28
CA PHE A 10 -19.36 17.77 -18.92
C PHE A 10 -20.06 16.86 -19.93
N LYS A 11 -21.37 17.07 -20.19
CA LYS A 11 -22.15 16.26 -21.13
C LYS A 11 -21.55 16.30 -22.55
N ARG A 12 -21.12 17.48 -23.00
CA ARG A 12 -20.48 17.63 -24.32
C ARG A 12 -19.20 16.82 -24.43
N ASN A 13 -18.30 16.90 -23.42
CA ASN A 13 -17.06 16.15 -23.43
C ASN A 13 -17.31 14.64 -23.31
N LEU A 14 -18.22 14.22 -22.43
CA LEU A 14 -18.58 12.82 -22.30
C LEU A 14 -19.15 12.25 -23.61
N ALA A 15 -20.06 12.99 -24.27
CA ALA A 15 -20.61 12.62 -25.57
C ALA A 15 -19.51 12.54 -26.64
N SER A 16 -18.53 13.43 -26.64
CA SER A 16 -17.40 13.39 -27.58
C SER A 16 -16.57 12.11 -27.44
N TYR A 17 -16.33 11.65 -26.22
CA TYR A 17 -15.58 10.42 -25.98
C TYR A 17 -16.35 9.16 -26.38
N PHE A 18 -17.63 9.04 -26.01
CA PHE A 18 -18.44 7.87 -26.34
C PHE A 18 -19.05 7.93 -27.75
N GLY A 19 -19.09 9.10 -28.36
CA GLY A 19 -19.51 9.28 -29.75
C GLY A 19 -18.43 8.93 -30.77
N SER A 20 -17.19 8.78 -30.33
CA SER A 20 -16.06 8.37 -31.17
C SER A 20 -15.52 6.98 -30.73
N PRO A 21 -14.90 6.22 -31.63
CA PRO A 21 -14.28 4.94 -31.30
C PRO A 21 -13.17 5.06 -30.21
N SER A 22 -12.58 6.24 -30.03
CA SER A 22 -11.44 6.46 -29.14
C SER A 22 -11.74 6.10 -27.68
N GLY A 23 -12.92 6.45 -27.17
CA GLY A 23 -13.29 6.13 -25.78
C GLY A 23 -13.36 4.63 -25.52
N TYR A 24 -13.93 3.87 -26.46
CA TYR A 24 -14.00 2.41 -26.36
C TYR A 24 -12.61 1.77 -26.46
N VAL A 25 -11.75 2.27 -27.34
CA VAL A 25 -10.36 1.82 -27.49
C VAL A 25 -9.59 2.03 -26.18
N PHE A 26 -9.78 3.18 -25.50
CA PHE A 26 -9.15 3.44 -24.21
C PHE A 26 -9.62 2.46 -23.14
N ILE A 27 -10.92 2.19 -23.05
CA ILE A 27 -11.45 1.22 -22.08
C ILE A 27 -10.87 -0.17 -22.35
N CYS A 28 -10.90 -0.63 -23.61
CA CYS A 28 -10.37 -1.94 -23.99
C CYS A 28 -8.85 -2.04 -23.74
N ALA A 29 -8.08 -1.00 -24.09
CA ALA A 29 -6.65 -0.97 -23.87
C ALA A 29 -6.28 -1.01 -22.38
N PHE A 30 -7.03 -0.26 -21.56
CA PHE A 30 -6.83 -0.29 -20.10
C PHE A 30 -7.17 -1.66 -19.50
N LEU A 31 -8.27 -2.27 -19.95
CA LEU A 31 -8.69 -3.59 -19.50
C LEU A 31 -7.64 -4.66 -19.84
N LEU A 32 -7.12 -4.64 -21.08
CA LEU A 32 -6.06 -5.55 -21.51
C LEU A 32 -4.76 -5.31 -20.71
N ALA A 33 -4.32 -4.06 -20.57
CA ALA A 33 -3.11 -3.73 -19.84
C ALA A 33 -3.20 -4.12 -18.37
N SER A 34 -4.34 -3.84 -17.70
CA SER A 34 -4.54 -4.21 -16.31
C SER A 34 -4.62 -5.72 -16.10
N GLY A 35 -5.29 -6.46 -16.99
CA GLY A 35 -5.36 -7.92 -16.93
C GLY A 35 -4.00 -8.58 -17.18
N LEU A 36 -3.25 -8.11 -18.19
CA LEU A 36 -1.90 -8.59 -18.44
C LEU A 36 -0.97 -8.31 -17.24
N ALA A 37 -1.00 -7.11 -16.69
CA ALA A 37 -0.17 -6.77 -15.54
C ALA A 37 -0.54 -7.56 -14.27
N ALA A 38 -1.81 -7.93 -14.11
CA ALA A 38 -2.24 -8.71 -12.95
C ALA A 38 -1.86 -10.19 -13.05
N PHE A 39 -2.01 -10.81 -14.24
CA PHE A 39 -1.99 -12.27 -14.37
C PHE A 39 -0.86 -12.83 -15.26
N TRP A 40 -0.14 -11.98 -16.00
CA TRP A 40 1.00 -12.42 -16.83
C TRP A 40 2.25 -12.75 -16.02
N PRO A 41 2.63 -11.98 -14.95
CA PRO A 41 3.84 -12.26 -14.20
C PRO A 41 3.77 -13.62 -13.51
N GLN A 42 4.85 -14.40 -13.60
CA GLN A 42 4.92 -15.74 -13.01
C GLN A 42 4.81 -15.68 -11.49
N GLU A 43 5.27 -14.60 -10.87
CA GLU A 43 5.18 -14.34 -9.43
C GLU A 43 3.73 -14.37 -8.90
N PHE A 44 2.73 -14.11 -9.76
CA PHE A 44 1.32 -14.25 -9.38
C PHE A 44 0.98 -15.70 -9.03
N PHE A 45 1.42 -16.64 -9.86
CA PHE A 45 1.18 -18.07 -9.66
C PHE A 45 2.07 -18.65 -8.54
N ASP A 46 3.33 -18.18 -8.44
CA ASP A 46 4.28 -18.64 -7.43
C ASP A 46 3.87 -18.22 -6.01
N SER A 47 3.25 -17.04 -5.87
CA SER A 47 2.74 -16.55 -4.58
C SER A 47 1.52 -17.33 -4.08
N ASN A 48 0.76 -17.95 -4.97
CA ASN A 48 -0.48 -18.68 -4.69
C ASN A 48 -1.50 -17.86 -3.86
N LEU A 49 -1.55 -16.56 -4.12
CA LEU A 49 -2.45 -15.60 -3.45
C LEU A 49 -3.40 -14.98 -4.48
N ALA A 50 -4.69 -15.00 -4.19
CA ALA A 50 -5.72 -14.36 -5.02
C ALA A 50 -5.80 -12.84 -4.75
N ASN A 51 -4.73 -12.12 -5.05
CA ASN A 51 -4.62 -10.66 -4.86
C ASN A 51 -4.14 -9.94 -6.12
N LEU A 52 -4.03 -8.61 -6.07
CA LEU A 52 -3.58 -7.77 -7.18
C LEU A 52 -2.19 -7.15 -6.96
N ASP A 53 -1.32 -7.77 -6.17
CA ASP A 53 0.00 -7.22 -5.85
C ASP A 53 0.85 -6.96 -7.09
N GLN A 54 0.74 -7.83 -8.11
CA GLN A 54 1.45 -7.63 -9.37
C GLN A 54 0.91 -6.41 -10.14
N LEU A 55 -0.42 -6.25 -10.20
CA LEU A 55 -1.00 -5.05 -10.80
C LEU A 55 -0.55 -3.78 -10.06
N ASN A 56 -0.47 -3.81 -8.72
CA ASN A 56 -0.02 -2.67 -7.92
C ASN A 56 1.40 -2.20 -8.31
N LYS A 57 2.30 -3.12 -8.63
CA LYS A 57 3.67 -2.80 -9.08
C LYS A 57 3.68 -2.08 -10.44
N PHE A 58 2.86 -2.54 -11.39
CA PHE A 58 2.86 -2.03 -12.77
C PHE A 58 1.90 -0.86 -12.98
N LEU A 59 0.94 -0.63 -12.08
CA LEU A 59 -0.09 0.38 -12.25
C LEU A 59 0.45 1.80 -12.51
N PRO A 60 1.46 2.32 -11.79
CA PRO A 60 1.98 3.65 -12.04
C PRO A 60 2.48 3.83 -13.47
N VAL A 61 3.12 2.78 -14.03
CA VAL A 61 3.63 2.79 -15.41
C VAL A 61 2.47 2.71 -16.42
N ILE A 62 1.46 1.89 -16.17
CA ILE A 62 0.24 1.80 -16.99
C ILE A 62 -0.44 3.17 -17.04
N LEU A 63 -0.65 3.79 -15.88
CA LEU A 63 -1.30 5.10 -15.79
C LEU A 63 -0.47 6.20 -16.44
N LEU A 64 0.87 6.11 -16.38
CA LEU A 64 1.78 7.06 -17.02
C LEU A 64 1.60 7.12 -18.55
N GLY A 65 1.23 6.00 -19.18
CA GLY A 65 0.86 5.98 -20.61
C GLY A 65 -0.61 6.30 -20.85
N PHE A 66 -1.49 5.75 -20.03
CA PHE A 66 -2.94 5.79 -20.24
C PHE A 66 -3.57 7.16 -19.95
N ILE A 67 -3.18 7.80 -18.84
CA ILE A 67 -3.73 9.11 -18.45
C ILE A 67 -3.39 10.22 -19.46
N PRO A 68 -2.14 10.38 -19.93
CA PRO A 68 -1.82 11.34 -20.98
C PRO A 68 -2.58 11.10 -22.29
N ALA A 69 -2.85 9.85 -22.64
CA ALA A 69 -3.64 9.51 -23.82
C ALA A 69 -5.09 10.00 -23.72
N ILE A 70 -5.71 9.96 -22.54
CA ILE A 70 -7.03 10.55 -22.29
C ILE A 70 -6.95 12.09 -22.31
N THR A 71 -5.94 12.64 -21.62
CA THR A 71 -5.89 14.09 -21.36
C THR A 71 -5.39 14.92 -22.54
N MET A 72 -4.61 14.32 -23.46
CA MET A 72 -4.01 15.06 -24.58
C MET A 72 -5.04 15.81 -25.44
N SER A 73 -6.25 15.28 -25.59
CA SER A 73 -7.30 15.87 -26.43
C SER A 73 -8.11 16.96 -25.72
N ILE A 74 -8.06 17.06 -24.37
CA ILE A 74 -8.97 17.92 -23.59
C ILE A 74 -8.88 19.39 -23.99
N TRP A 75 -7.67 19.92 -24.19
CA TRP A 75 -7.42 21.29 -24.60
C TRP A 75 -6.71 21.41 -25.94
N ALA A 76 -5.75 20.52 -26.23
CA ALA A 76 -4.93 20.64 -27.43
C ALA A 76 -5.75 20.49 -28.72
N ASP A 77 -6.78 19.63 -28.72
CA ASP A 77 -7.64 19.45 -29.89
C ASP A 77 -8.54 20.67 -30.14
N GLU A 78 -9.15 21.24 -29.10
CA GLU A 78 -9.95 22.47 -29.23
C GLU A 78 -9.09 23.67 -29.64
N ARG A 79 -7.87 23.79 -29.13
CA ARG A 79 -6.92 24.80 -29.58
C ARG A 79 -6.52 24.64 -31.03
N ARG A 80 -6.31 23.40 -31.47
CA ARG A 80 -6.02 23.10 -32.89
C ARG A 80 -7.16 23.51 -33.80
N GLN A 81 -8.39 23.34 -33.34
CA GLN A 81 -9.59 23.68 -34.08
C GLN A 81 -10.05 25.15 -33.92
N GLY A 82 -9.43 25.91 -33.00
CA GLY A 82 -9.81 27.28 -32.68
C GLY A 82 -11.15 27.41 -31.92
N THR A 83 -11.70 26.30 -31.42
CA THR A 83 -12.99 26.27 -30.70
C THR A 83 -12.89 26.61 -29.22
N ASP A 84 -11.68 26.71 -28.68
CA ASP A 84 -11.43 27.10 -27.32
C ASP A 84 -11.87 28.53 -26.99
N GLU A 85 -11.78 29.46 -27.96
CA GLU A 85 -12.28 30.83 -27.78
C GLU A 85 -13.79 30.88 -27.62
N LEU A 86 -14.53 30.12 -28.45
CA LEU A 86 -15.99 30.02 -28.36
C LEU A 86 -16.44 29.42 -27.02
N LEU A 87 -15.69 28.46 -26.50
CA LEU A 87 -15.99 27.84 -25.21
C LEU A 87 -15.84 28.83 -24.05
N LEU A 88 -14.84 29.71 -24.12
CA LEU A 88 -14.58 30.71 -23.10
C LEU A 88 -15.53 31.94 -23.16
N THR A 89 -16.36 32.07 -24.21
CA THR A 89 -17.44 33.07 -24.28
C THR A 89 -18.74 32.61 -23.61
N LEU A 90 -18.81 31.39 -23.13
CA LEU A 90 -19.96 30.89 -22.37
C LEU A 90 -20.20 31.70 -21.10
N PRO A 91 -21.47 31.90 -20.69
CA PRO A 91 -21.80 32.63 -19.46
C PRO A 91 -21.45 31.78 -18.23
N GLY A 92 -20.20 31.81 -17.82
CA GLY A 92 -19.66 31.07 -16.68
C GLY A 92 -18.26 31.55 -16.31
N SER A 93 -17.71 31.07 -15.23
CA SER A 93 -16.30 31.31 -14.89
C SER A 93 -15.39 30.33 -15.65
N ASP A 94 -14.14 30.75 -15.90
CA ASP A 94 -13.11 29.87 -16.49
C ASP A 94 -12.98 28.56 -15.71
N PHE A 95 -13.14 28.61 -14.40
CA PHE A 95 -13.12 27.44 -13.54
C PHE A 95 -14.27 26.47 -13.78
N ASP A 96 -15.48 26.96 -14.14
CA ASP A 96 -16.63 26.10 -14.46
C ASP A 96 -16.35 25.27 -15.70
N VAL A 97 -15.66 25.86 -16.69
CA VAL A 97 -15.25 25.16 -17.92
C VAL A 97 -14.17 24.12 -17.63
N VAL A 98 -13.14 24.49 -16.86
CA VAL A 98 -12.08 23.59 -16.43
C VAL A 98 -12.66 22.39 -15.71
N LEU A 99 -13.53 22.62 -14.73
CA LEU A 99 -14.15 21.56 -13.94
C LEU A 99 -15.03 20.65 -14.80
N GLY A 100 -15.83 21.21 -15.71
CA GLY A 100 -16.68 20.44 -16.61
C GLY A 100 -15.88 19.51 -17.52
N LYS A 101 -14.74 19.97 -18.06
CA LYS A 101 -13.83 19.15 -18.88
C LYS A 101 -13.14 18.07 -18.06
N TYR A 102 -12.65 18.43 -16.88
CA TYR A 102 -12.02 17.48 -15.96
C TYR A 102 -12.96 16.35 -15.57
N LEU A 103 -14.20 16.66 -15.19
CA LEU A 103 -15.21 15.66 -14.87
C LEU A 103 -15.52 14.73 -16.04
N GLY A 104 -15.47 15.23 -17.29
CA GLY A 104 -15.62 14.41 -18.51
C GLY A 104 -14.51 13.34 -18.62
N ALA A 105 -13.26 13.73 -18.38
CA ALA A 105 -12.13 12.79 -18.34
C ALA A 105 -12.20 11.81 -17.17
N VAL A 106 -12.59 12.31 -15.98
CA VAL A 106 -12.82 11.46 -14.80
C VAL A 106 -13.89 10.42 -15.06
N ALA A 107 -14.98 10.75 -15.75
CA ALA A 107 -16.05 9.79 -16.03
C ALA A 107 -15.59 8.62 -16.91
N ILE A 108 -14.77 8.88 -17.94
CA ILE A 108 -14.18 7.80 -18.78
C ILE A 108 -13.22 6.94 -17.98
N PHE A 109 -12.34 7.58 -17.21
CA PHE A 109 -11.41 6.86 -16.36
C PHE A 109 -12.15 6.01 -15.33
N THR A 110 -13.21 6.55 -14.71
CA THR A 110 -14.06 5.81 -13.77
C THR A 110 -14.71 4.60 -14.44
N ALA A 111 -15.23 4.76 -15.66
CA ALA A 111 -15.79 3.63 -16.41
C ALA A 111 -14.73 2.55 -16.66
N SER A 112 -13.51 2.93 -17.06
CA SER A 112 -12.39 2.00 -17.25
C SER A 112 -12.02 1.24 -15.97
N ILE A 113 -11.93 1.96 -14.84
CA ILE A 113 -11.62 1.39 -13.52
C ILE A 113 -12.71 0.40 -13.08
N VAL A 114 -13.98 0.77 -13.20
CA VAL A 114 -15.10 -0.09 -12.79
C VAL A 114 -15.15 -1.38 -13.63
N ILE A 115 -14.98 -1.27 -14.96
CA ILE A 115 -14.96 -2.44 -15.84
C ILE A 115 -13.74 -3.34 -15.51
N SER A 116 -12.58 -2.75 -15.25
CA SER A 116 -11.38 -3.48 -14.84
C SER A 116 -11.57 -4.18 -13.49
N LEU A 117 -12.21 -3.52 -12.50
CA LEU A 117 -12.55 -4.13 -11.21
C LEU A 117 -13.42 -5.38 -11.42
N LEU A 118 -14.50 -5.26 -12.18
CA LEU A 118 -15.41 -6.38 -12.43
C LEU A 118 -14.72 -7.53 -13.16
N SER A 119 -13.90 -7.22 -14.16
CA SER A 119 -13.14 -8.23 -14.91
C SER A 119 -12.11 -8.95 -14.05
N ASN A 120 -11.28 -8.21 -13.31
CA ASN A 120 -10.23 -8.79 -12.48
C ASN A 120 -10.82 -9.54 -11.29
N TYR A 121 -11.90 -9.06 -10.70
CA TYR A 121 -12.63 -9.79 -9.66
C TYR A 121 -13.18 -11.11 -10.18
N TYR A 122 -13.78 -11.11 -11.38
CA TYR A 122 -14.29 -12.33 -12.00
C TYR A 122 -13.18 -13.35 -12.22
N VAL A 123 -12.03 -12.94 -12.77
CA VAL A 123 -10.89 -13.85 -12.98
C VAL A 123 -10.36 -14.39 -11.64
N LEU A 124 -10.15 -13.53 -10.64
CA LEU A 124 -9.68 -13.94 -9.32
C LEU A 124 -10.64 -14.91 -8.63
N SER A 125 -11.95 -14.71 -8.77
CA SER A 125 -12.97 -15.60 -8.19
C SER A 125 -12.99 -17.00 -8.81
N GLN A 126 -12.46 -17.16 -10.04
CA GLN A 126 -12.29 -18.48 -10.67
C GLN A 126 -10.98 -19.16 -10.21
N LEU A 127 -10.00 -18.39 -9.78
CA LEU A 127 -8.68 -18.89 -9.34
C LEU A 127 -8.59 -19.14 -7.83
N GLY A 128 -9.44 -18.49 -7.04
CA GLY A 128 -9.42 -18.61 -5.58
C GLY A 128 -10.52 -17.80 -4.90
N ASN A 129 -10.35 -17.53 -3.60
CA ASN A 129 -11.25 -16.69 -2.81
C ASN A 129 -10.59 -15.32 -2.58
N PRO A 130 -10.81 -14.33 -3.46
CA PRO A 130 -10.25 -13.00 -3.28
C PRO A 130 -10.98 -12.24 -2.17
N ASP A 131 -10.24 -11.54 -1.32
CA ASP A 131 -10.81 -10.57 -0.38
C ASP A 131 -11.37 -9.37 -1.15
N PHE A 132 -12.71 -9.25 -1.17
CA PHE A 132 -13.38 -8.16 -1.87
C PHE A 132 -13.06 -6.80 -1.26
N GLY A 133 -12.89 -6.72 0.05
CA GLY A 133 -12.56 -5.47 0.72
C GLY A 133 -11.17 -4.96 0.37
N LEU A 134 -10.17 -5.85 0.28
CA LEU A 134 -8.83 -5.54 -0.20
C LEU A 134 -8.87 -5.03 -1.66
N LEU A 135 -9.58 -5.73 -2.53
CA LEU A 135 -9.79 -5.34 -3.91
C LEU A 135 -10.45 -3.97 -4.03
N PHE A 136 -11.54 -3.75 -3.31
CA PHE A 136 -12.28 -2.49 -3.33
C PHE A 136 -11.40 -1.31 -2.89
N SER A 137 -10.68 -1.45 -1.77
CA SER A 137 -9.74 -0.42 -1.29
C SER A 137 -8.66 -0.11 -2.32
N THR A 138 -8.06 -1.15 -2.91
CA THR A 138 -7.03 -1.01 -3.96
C THR A 138 -7.56 -0.22 -5.15
N TYR A 139 -8.76 -0.54 -5.64
CA TYR A 139 -9.37 0.17 -6.77
C TYR A 139 -9.81 1.61 -6.43
N VAL A 140 -10.23 1.86 -5.19
CA VAL A 140 -10.45 3.22 -4.68
C VAL A 140 -9.13 4.01 -4.72
N GLY A 141 -8.02 3.40 -4.31
CA GLY A 141 -6.69 3.99 -4.43
C GLY A 141 -6.31 4.30 -5.88
N TYR A 142 -6.52 3.37 -6.81
CA TYR A 142 -6.31 3.59 -8.25
C TYR A 142 -7.10 4.79 -8.78
N TRP A 143 -8.35 4.92 -8.33
CA TRP A 143 -9.21 6.02 -8.72
C TRP A 143 -8.66 7.37 -8.24
N PHE A 144 -8.22 7.48 -6.98
CA PHE A 144 -7.62 8.71 -6.45
C PHE A 144 -6.27 9.05 -7.13
N VAL A 145 -5.43 8.06 -7.40
CA VAL A 145 -4.20 8.23 -8.19
C VAL A 145 -4.54 8.82 -9.56
N GLY A 146 -5.52 8.22 -10.26
CA GLY A 146 -5.94 8.70 -11.56
C GLY A 146 -6.51 10.11 -11.54
N LEU A 147 -7.27 10.49 -10.50
CA LEU A 147 -7.77 11.87 -10.33
C LEU A 147 -6.61 12.87 -10.32
N SER A 148 -5.56 12.61 -9.56
CA SER A 148 -4.41 13.51 -9.50
C SER A 148 -3.67 13.58 -10.83
N MET A 149 -3.41 12.44 -11.46
CA MET A 149 -2.71 12.37 -12.74
C MET A 149 -3.51 13.00 -13.90
N LEU A 150 -4.84 12.85 -13.92
CA LEU A 150 -5.72 13.51 -14.90
C LEU A 150 -5.64 15.02 -14.79
N ALA A 151 -5.60 15.58 -13.59
CA ALA A 151 -5.47 17.01 -13.38
C ALA A 151 -4.11 17.56 -13.87
N ILE A 152 -3.03 16.82 -13.64
CA ILE A 152 -1.69 17.13 -14.15
C ILE A 152 -1.67 17.07 -15.69
N GLY A 153 -2.21 15.99 -16.27
CA GLY A 153 -2.28 15.81 -17.72
C GLY A 153 -3.12 16.88 -18.42
N MET A 154 -4.19 17.38 -17.76
CA MET A 154 -4.98 18.47 -18.28
C MET A 154 -4.20 19.79 -18.36
N VAL A 155 -3.33 20.08 -17.40
CA VAL A 155 -2.41 21.25 -17.46
C VAL A 155 -1.45 21.08 -18.64
N ALA A 156 -0.87 19.90 -18.84
CA ALA A 156 0.01 19.61 -19.96
C ALA A 156 -0.66 19.82 -21.31
N SER A 157 -1.90 19.33 -21.46
CA SER A 157 -2.71 19.51 -22.67
C SER A 157 -3.01 20.98 -22.96
N PHE A 158 -3.14 21.80 -21.92
CA PHE A 158 -3.38 23.25 -22.08
C PHE A 158 -2.18 24.00 -22.64
N LEU A 159 -0.94 23.53 -22.47
CA LEU A 159 0.27 24.24 -22.88
C LEU A 159 0.54 24.20 -24.39
N THR A 160 -0.09 23.31 -25.14
CA THR A 160 0.16 23.10 -26.57
C THR A 160 -1.13 22.94 -27.36
N SER A 161 -1.05 23.16 -28.69
CA SER A 161 -2.12 22.84 -29.65
C SER A 161 -1.86 21.55 -30.44
N ASN A 162 -0.74 20.88 -30.22
CA ASN A 162 -0.38 19.64 -30.87
C ASN A 162 -0.63 18.45 -29.93
N LEU A 163 -1.46 17.48 -30.38
CA LEU A 163 -1.85 16.31 -29.60
C LEU A 163 -0.66 15.46 -29.17
N THR A 164 0.31 15.23 -30.07
CA THR A 164 1.50 14.43 -29.76
C THR A 164 2.38 15.10 -28.68
N VAL A 165 2.55 16.42 -28.82
CA VAL A 165 3.30 17.20 -27.81
C VAL A 165 2.55 17.21 -26.48
N ALA A 166 1.21 17.31 -26.49
CA ALA A 166 0.37 17.24 -25.30
C ALA A 166 0.54 15.89 -24.58
N PHE A 167 0.58 14.80 -25.33
CA PHE A 167 0.84 13.46 -24.78
C PHE A 167 2.21 13.38 -24.11
N VAL A 168 3.29 13.78 -24.81
CA VAL A 168 4.66 13.75 -24.28
C VAL A 168 4.79 14.62 -23.04
N LEU A 169 4.23 15.84 -23.06
CA LEU A 169 4.20 16.71 -21.88
C LEU A 169 3.39 16.10 -20.73
N GLY A 170 2.28 15.42 -21.04
CA GLY A 170 1.48 14.70 -20.05
C GLY A 170 2.27 13.59 -19.36
N VAL A 171 3.02 12.80 -20.13
CA VAL A 171 3.95 11.79 -19.59
C VAL A 171 5.03 12.47 -18.74
N ALA A 172 5.70 13.51 -19.27
CA ALA A 172 6.80 14.19 -18.58
C ALA A 172 6.38 14.83 -17.25
N PHE A 173 5.15 15.37 -17.16
CA PHE A 173 4.65 16.01 -15.93
C PHE A 173 4.15 14.98 -14.90
N ASN A 174 3.66 13.83 -15.34
CA ASN A 174 3.23 12.75 -14.44
C ASN A 174 4.41 11.86 -13.98
N ALA A 175 5.48 11.75 -14.77
CA ALA A 175 6.63 10.89 -14.49
C ALA A 175 7.29 11.13 -13.11
N PRO A 176 7.53 12.38 -12.65
CA PRO A 176 8.15 12.60 -11.34
C PRO A 176 7.36 11.99 -10.20
N ILE A 177 6.03 12.11 -10.20
CA ILE A 177 5.18 11.57 -9.14
C ILE A 177 5.04 10.04 -9.26
N ALA A 178 5.00 9.52 -10.49
CA ALA A 178 4.81 8.10 -10.75
C ALA A 178 6.07 7.25 -10.53
N LEU A 179 7.27 7.81 -10.82
CA LEU A 179 8.53 7.08 -10.82
C LEU A 179 9.43 7.33 -9.59
N LEU A 180 8.93 8.04 -8.57
CA LEU A 180 9.64 8.26 -7.31
C LEU A 180 9.15 7.25 -6.24
N PRO A 181 9.70 6.02 -6.18
CA PRO A 181 9.15 4.96 -5.33
C PRO A 181 9.38 5.21 -3.84
N GLU A 182 10.48 5.81 -3.44
CA GLU A 182 10.88 5.99 -2.03
C GLU A 182 10.57 7.37 -1.46
N SER A 183 10.03 8.27 -2.29
CA SER A 183 9.69 9.62 -1.82
C SER A 183 8.33 9.64 -1.12
N ASP A 184 8.26 10.28 0.02
CA ASP A 184 7.00 10.58 0.75
C ASP A 184 5.96 11.31 -0.12
N TRP A 185 6.40 11.91 -1.22
CA TRP A 185 5.60 12.65 -2.19
C TRP A 185 5.30 11.85 -3.47
N GLY A 186 5.73 10.58 -3.52
CA GLY A 186 5.46 9.66 -4.63
C GLY A 186 4.08 9.01 -4.54
N ILE A 187 3.59 8.52 -5.68
CA ILE A 187 2.35 7.74 -5.74
C ILE A 187 2.50 6.48 -4.89
N ALA A 188 3.61 5.76 -5.01
CA ALA A 188 3.82 4.48 -4.35
C ALA A 188 3.66 4.57 -2.83
N TYR A 189 4.23 5.59 -2.20
CA TYR A 189 4.13 5.79 -0.75
C TYR A 189 2.69 6.08 -0.29
N ASN A 190 1.99 7.01 -0.98
CA ASN A 190 0.64 7.43 -0.59
C ASN A 190 -0.44 6.42 -1.02
N PHE A 191 -0.13 5.51 -1.93
CA PHE A 191 -0.98 4.42 -2.37
C PHE A 191 -0.85 3.17 -1.48
N LEU A 192 0.25 3.04 -0.73
CA LEU A 192 0.59 1.83 0.05
C LEU A 192 -0.52 1.38 1.01
N ASP A 193 -1.21 2.32 1.65
CA ASP A 193 -2.33 2.01 2.56
C ASP A 193 -3.48 1.35 1.78
N PHE A 194 -3.84 1.91 0.61
CA PHE A 194 -4.91 1.36 -0.23
C PHE A 194 -4.61 -0.05 -0.73
N SER A 195 -3.35 -0.33 -1.10
CA SER A 195 -2.92 -1.68 -1.52
C SER A 195 -2.98 -2.71 -0.39
N ARG A 196 -3.03 -2.27 0.86
CA ARG A 196 -3.17 -3.11 2.05
C ARG A 196 -4.61 -3.22 2.57
N GLY A 197 -5.57 -2.67 1.82
CA GLY A 197 -6.97 -2.69 2.21
C GLY A 197 -7.38 -1.57 3.18
N ILE A 198 -6.52 -0.56 3.39
CA ILE A 198 -6.79 0.56 4.29
C ILE A 198 -7.10 1.82 3.48
N ILE A 199 -8.28 2.38 3.69
CA ILE A 199 -8.64 3.69 3.13
C ILE A 199 -8.19 4.76 4.13
N SER A 200 -7.05 5.42 3.84
CA SER A 200 -6.48 6.47 4.68
C SER A 200 -6.88 7.86 4.19
N ILE A 201 -7.23 8.75 5.13
CA ILE A 201 -7.52 10.17 4.81
C ILE A 201 -6.26 10.89 4.32
N SER A 202 -5.08 10.52 4.79
CA SER A 202 -3.82 11.11 4.36
C SER A 202 -3.56 10.89 2.88
N GLY A 203 -3.77 9.66 2.37
CA GLY A 203 -3.65 9.34 0.96
C GLY A 203 -4.70 10.08 0.09
N ILE A 204 -5.96 10.11 0.55
CA ILE A 204 -7.02 10.87 -0.12
C ILE A 204 -6.66 12.36 -0.20
N ALA A 205 -6.23 12.96 0.91
CA ALA A 205 -5.87 14.37 0.97
C ALA A 205 -4.71 14.72 0.03
N PHE A 206 -3.72 13.83 -0.09
CA PHE A 206 -2.62 13.98 -1.05
C PHE A 206 -3.13 14.04 -2.49
N PHE A 207 -3.85 13.01 -2.95
CA PHE A 207 -4.29 12.92 -4.34
C PHE A 207 -5.30 14.02 -4.71
N VAL A 208 -6.26 14.29 -3.82
CA VAL A 208 -7.26 15.36 -4.01
C VAL A 208 -6.59 16.74 -3.95
N GLY A 209 -5.64 16.93 -3.05
CA GLY A 209 -4.85 18.16 -2.93
C GLY A 209 -4.08 18.49 -4.20
N VAL A 210 -3.38 17.50 -4.77
CA VAL A 210 -2.69 17.62 -6.07
C VAL A 210 -3.68 17.95 -7.18
N ALA A 211 -4.82 17.25 -7.25
CA ALA A 211 -5.83 17.52 -8.26
C ALA A 211 -6.37 18.95 -8.18
N ILE A 212 -6.74 19.42 -7.00
CA ILE A 212 -7.25 20.79 -6.78
C ILE A 212 -6.18 21.83 -7.16
N ALA A 213 -4.93 21.64 -6.75
CA ALA A 213 -3.83 22.56 -7.07
C ALA A 213 -3.62 22.67 -8.59
N MET A 214 -3.64 21.53 -9.30
CA MET A 214 -3.47 21.50 -10.76
C MET A 214 -4.69 22.07 -11.52
N LEU A 215 -5.91 21.81 -11.07
CA LEU A 215 -7.11 22.41 -11.65
C LEU A 215 -7.11 23.94 -11.44
N TYR A 216 -6.68 24.40 -10.27
CA TYR A 216 -6.52 25.83 -10.01
C TYR A 216 -5.44 26.45 -10.91
N LEU A 217 -4.31 25.77 -11.09
CA LEU A 217 -3.27 26.20 -12.03
C LEU A 217 -3.81 26.30 -13.45
N CYS A 218 -4.57 25.32 -13.91
CA CYS A 218 -5.19 25.32 -15.24
C CYS A 218 -6.12 26.55 -15.42
N SER A 219 -6.94 26.84 -14.41
CA SER A 219 -7.84 28.01 -14.41
C SER A 219 -7.07 29.34 -14.53
N ILE A 220 -5.93 29.45 -13.83
CA ILE A 220 -5.07 30.64 -13.93
C ILE A 220 -4.45 30.77 -15.32
N LEU A 221 -3.96 29.67 -15.89
CA LEU A 221 -3.37 29.67 -17.23
C LEU A 221 -4.37 30.13 -18.30
N ILE A 222 -5.65 29.78 -18.15
CA ILE A 222 -6.74 30.27 -19.01
C ILE A 222 -6.93 31.78 -18.81
N GLY A 223 -7.07 32.24 -17.57
CA GLY A 223 -7.26 33.64 -17.23
C GLY A 223 -6.11 34.54 -17.71
N ARG A 224 -4.89 34.02 -17.88
CA ARG A 224 -3.74 34.77 -18.40
C ARG A 224 -3.98 35.35 -19.80
N ARG A 225 -4.82 34.77 -20.62
CA ARG A 225 -5.17 35.27 -21.95
C ARG A 225 -5.81 36.66 -21.88
N HIS A 226 -6.56 36.96 -20.85
CA HIS A 226 -7.23 38.28 -20.66
C HIS A 226 -6.28 39.35 -20.12
N TRP A 227 -4.98 39.06 -19.88
CA TRP A 227 -4.03 40.00 -19.30
C TRP A 227 -3.17 40.69 -20.34
N VAL A 228 -3.27 40.31 -21.60
CA VAL A 228 -2.48 40.87 -22.71
C VAL A 228 -2.94 42.30 -22.99
N GLY A 229 -2.06 43.29 -22.74
CA GLY A 229 -2.30 44.72 -23.04
C GLY A 229 -2.42 45.66 -21.85
N SER A 230 -2.33 45.17 -20.61
CA SER A 230 -2.32 46.06 -19.42
C SER A 230 -0.89 46.39 -18.96
N ALA A 231 -0.56 47.71 -18.75
CA ALA A 231 0.70 48.15 -18.16
C ALA A 231 0.96 47.56 -16.75
N LYS A 232 -0.05 46.94 -16.14
CA LYS A 232 0.03 46.24 -14.84
C LYS A 232 0.16 44.70 -15.01
N GLY A 233 0.52 44.18 -16.19
CA GLY A 233 0.59 42.74 -16.48
C GLY A 233 1.58 41.98 -15.58
N THR A 234 2.72 42.56 -15.27
CA THR A 234 3.73 41.96 -14.37
C THR A 234 3.21 41.79 -12.94
N SER A 235 2.47 42.79 -12.41
CA SER A 235 1.88 42.72 -11.07
C SER A 235 0.81 41.59 -10.97
N LYS A 236 0.03 41.37 -12.02
CA LYS A 236 -0.96 40.31 -12.07
C LYS A 236 -0.29 38.92 -12.12
N ILE A 237 0.75 38.73 -12.94
CA ILE A 237 1.51 37.47 -13.01
C ILE A 237 2.09 37.15 -11.62
N THR A 238 2.70 38.12 -10.93
CA THR A 238 3.25 37.89 -9.59
C THR A 238 2.16 37.47 -8.60
N HIS A 239 1.01 38.16 -8.60
CA HIS A 239 -0.12 37.81 -7.72
C HIS A 239 -0.65 36.40 -7.95
N PHE A 240 -0.76 35.95 -9.19
CA PHE A 240 -1.25 34.61 -9.51
C PHE A 240 -0.21 33.52 -9.25
N SER A 241 1.07 33.80 -9.51
CA SER A 241 2.16 32.90 -9.13
C SER A 241 2.19 32.65 -7.62
N ILE A 242 2.02 33.71 -6.82
CA ILE A 242 1.92 33.59 -5.36
C ILE A 242 0.73 32.71 -4.95
N ARG A 243 -0.44 32.86 -5.61
CA ARG A 243 -1.62 32.05 -5.31
C ARG A 243 -1.43 30.60 -5.66
N VAL A 244 -0.76 30.27 -6.77
CA VAL A 244 -0.43 28.89 -7.14
C VAL A 244 0.49 28.26 -6.11
N VAL A 245 1.58 28.99 -5.76
CA VAL A 245 2.52 28.54 -4.73
C VAL A 245 1.79 28.33 -3.40
N ALA A 246 0.93 29.27 -3.00
CA ALA A 246 0.13 29.14 -1.79
C ALA A 246 -0.81 27.90 -1.84
N ALA A 247 -1.47 27.64 -2.98
CA ALA A 247 -2.34 26.48 -3.15
C ALA A 247 -1.55 25.15 -3.03
N VAL A 248 -0.34 25.09 -3.60
CA VAL A 248 0.55 23.94 -3.48
C VAL A 248 1.00 23.78 -2.02
N ILE A 249 1.41 24.84 -1.35
CA ILE A 249 1.82 24.79 0.06
C ILE A 249 0.66 24.35 0.96
N ILE A 250 -0.57 24.83 0.69
CA ILE A 250 -1.77 24.40 1.42
C ILE A 250 -2.03 22.91 1.19
N ALA A 251 -1.97 22.43 -0.05
CA ALA A 251 -2.18 21.02 -0.37
C ALA A 251 -1.15 20.12 0.34
N LEU A 252 0.14 20.50 0.29
CA LEU A 252 1.23 19.80 0.97
C LEU A 252 1.09 19.86 2.50
N GLY A 253 0.74 21.04 3.04
CA GLY A 253 0.51 21.24 4.47
C GLY A 253 -0.67 20.42 4.99
N LEU A 254 -1.76 20.36 4.21
CA LEU A 254 -2.94 19.54 4.56
C LEU A 254 -2.61 18.04 4.56
N THR A 255 -1.84 17.58 3.56
CA THR A 255 -1.36 16.19 3.50
C THR A 255 -0.53 15.85 4.72
N GLN A 256 0.44 16.74 5.06
CA GLN A 256 1.30 16.53 6.23
C GLN A 256 0.51 16.58 7.55
N PHE A 257 -0.46 17.46 7.65
CA PHE A 257 -1.35 17.54 8.81
C PHE A 257 -2.14 16.23 9.02
N PHE A 258 -2.78 15.71 7.97
CA PHE A 258 -3.50 14.44 8.04
C PHE A 258 -2.60 13.23 8.25
N ARG A 259 -1.36 13.28 7.75
CA ARG A 259 -0.36 12.22 8.02
C ARG A 259 0.04 12.17 9.49
N TYR A 260 0.15 13.33 10.13
CA TYR A 260 0.51 13.41 11.55
C TYR A 260 -0.69 13.10 12.48
N ASN A 261 -1.91 13.45 12.03
CA ASN A 261 -3.16 13.23 12.74
C ASN A 261 -4.05 12.25 11.96
N ASP A 262 -3.53 11.07 11.66
CA ASP A 262 -4.24 10.06 10.84
C ASP A 262 -5.38 9.41 11.65
N VAL A 263 -6.42 10.21 11.90
CA VAL A 263 -7.54 9.90 12.82
C VAL A 263 -8.53 8.92 12.21
N ILE A 264 -8.64 8.89 10.87
CA ILE A 264 -9.64 8.08 10.19
C ILE A 264 -8.93 7.16 9.18
N ARG A 265 -8.83 5.91 9.55
CA ARG A 265 -8.42 4.79 8.71
C ARG A 265 -9.53 3.75 8.72
N ILE A 266 -10.06 3.45 7.55
CA ILE A 266 -11.10 2.44 7.40
C ILE A 266 -10.43 1.20 6.83
N ASN A 267 -10.34 0.15 7.64
CA ASN A 267 -9.92 -1.15 7.17
C ASN A 267 -11.12 -1.84 6.52
N SER A 268 -11.00 -2.15 5.23
CA SER A 268 -12.04 -2.81 4.45
C SER A 268 -11.77 -4.29 4.22
N THR A 269 -10.63 -4.85 4.68
CA THR A 269 -10.32 -6.27 4.53
C THR A 269 -11.24 -7.14 5.39
N GLU A 270 -11.67 -8.28 4.86
CA GLU A 270 -12.57 -9.21 5.57
C GLU A 270 -11.95 -9.76 6.86
N GLU A 271 -10.65 -10.08 6.83
CA GLU A 271 -9.92 -10.61 7.99
C GLU A 271 -9.28 -9.55 8.86
N GLN A 272 -9.43 -8.27 8.54
CA GLN A 272 -8.82 -7.12 9.24
C GLN A 272 -7.29 -7.25 9.46
N LEU A 273 -6.60 -7.96 8.57
CA LEU A 273 -5.16 -8.26 8.66
C LEU A 273 -4.26 -7.02 8.73
N SER A 274 -4.75 -5.89 8.33
CA SER A 274 -4.04 -4.60 8.33
C SER A 274 -4.36 -3.72 9.52
N SER A 275 -5.15 -4.21 10.49
CA SER A 275 -5.45 -3.53 11.76
C SER A 275 -5.24 -4.48 12.92
N LEU A 276 -4.87 -3.94 14.08
CA LEU A 276 -4.75 -4.74 15.29
C LEU A 276 -6.12 -5.22 15.79
N SER A 277 -6.18 -6.44 16.26
CA SER A 277 -7.39 -7.00 16.86
C SER A 277 -7.79 -6.21 18.11
N SER A 278 -9.08 -6.24 18.47
CA SER A 278 -9.56 -5.60 19.69
C SER A 278 -8.87 -6.11 20.96
N GLY A 279 -8.46 -7.39 20.94
CA GLY A 279 -7.66 -7.99 21.99
C GLY A 279 -6.28 -7.35 22.10
N SER A 280 -5.58 -7.17 21.00
CA SER A 280 -4.26 -6.53 20.93
C SER A 280 -4.31 -5.07 21.38
N ILE A 281 -5.33 -4.32 20.93
CA ILE A 281 -5.54 -2.94 21.37
C ILE A 281 -5.76 -2.86 22.89
N SER A 282 -6.50 -3.80 23.45
CA SER A 282 -6.71 -3.84 24.91
C SER A 282 -5.41 -4.14 25.68
N VAL A 283 -4.57 -5.02 25.17
CA VAL A 283 -3.24 -5.30 25.74
C VAL A 283 -2.36 -4.05 25.70
N LEU A 284 -2.30 -3.36 24.56
CA LEU A 284 -1.51 -2.13 24.38
C LEU A 284 -1.96 -0.99 25.32
N LYS A 285 -3.26 -0.82 25.51
CA LYS A 285 -3.83 0.20 26.43
C LYS A 285 -3.53 -0.09 27.91
N ASN A 286 -3.40 -1.35 28.27
CA ASN A 286 -3.10 -1.80 29.64
C ASN A 286 -1.60 -1.91 29.95
N LEU A 287 -0.74 -1.51 29.01
CA LEU A 287 0.72 -1.48 29.23
C LEU A 287 1.10 -0.38 30.22
N ASN A 288 1.60 -0.78 31.38
CA ASN A 288 2.05 0.13 32.44
C ASN A 288 3.54 0.45 32.39
N SER A 289 4.32 -0.23 31.51
CA SER A 289 5.77 -0.06 31.36
C SER A 289 6.13 0.31 29.93
N GLN A 290 7.20 1.08 29.77
CA GLN A 290 7.77 1.31 28.45
C GLN A 290 8.47 0.05 27.95
N VAL A 291 8.18 -0.31 26.68
CA VAL A 291 8.80 -1.44 26.00
C VAL A 291 9.42 -0.95 24.70
N GLU A 292 10.67 -1.32 24.47
CA GLU A 292 11.38 -1.09 23.22
C GLU A 292 11.35 -2.38 22.38
N ILE A 293 10.98 -2.26 21.12
CA ILE A 293 10.96 -3.35 20.15
C ILE A 293 11.98 -3.04 19.06
N ASP A 294 13.06 -3.82 19.01
CA ASP A 294 14.04 -3.78 17.93
C ASP A 294 13.69 -4.87 16.90
N ALA A 295 13.31 -4.47 15.70
CA ALA A 295 13.00 -5.37 14.59
C ALA A 295 14.21 -5.47 13.65
N PHE A 296 14.72 -6.67 13.45
CA PHE A 296 15.83 -6.97 12.56
C PHE A 296 15.30 -7.69 11.32
N VAL A 297 15.32 -6.99 10.17
CA VAL A 297 14.60 -7.43 8.96
C VAL A 297 15.51 -7.28 7.76
N SER A 298 15.63 -8.32 6.94
CA SER A 298 16.30 -8.23 5.64
C SER A 298 15.51 -7.38 4.64
N PRO A 299 16.18 -6.66 3.71
CA PRO A 299 15.52 -5.90 2.65
C PRO A 299 14.63 -6.79 1.78
N ALA A 300 13.58 -6.21 1.18
CA ALA A 300 12.64 -6.96 0.35
C ALA A 300 13.31 -7.63 -0.86
N ASP A 301 14.26 -6.93 -1.48
CA ASP A 301 14.98 -7.39 -2.68
C ASP A 301 15.94 -8.58 -2.43
N SER A 302 16.32 -8.79 -1.16
CA SER A 302 17.20 -9.89 -0.74
C SER A 302 16.46 -11.03 -0.06
N MET A 303 15.13 -11.05 -0.11
CA MET A 303 14.28 -12.00 0.61
C MET A 303 13.61 -12.99 -0.35
N PRO A 304 13.48 -14.29 0.03
CA PRO A 304 12.67 -15.23 -0.74
C PRO A 304 11.23 -14.77 -0.84
N GLU A 305 10.59 -14.91 -2.00
CA GLU A 305 9.22 -14.44 -2.27
C GLU A 305 8.20 -14.93 -1.23
N GLN A 306 8.34 -16.16 -0.78
CA GLN A 306 7.47 -16.75 0.24
C GLN A 306 7.50 -16.04 1.62
N TYR A 307 8.54 -15.25 1.92
CA TYR A 307 8.67 -14.47 3.16
C TYR A 307 8.34 -12.99 3.00
N VAL A 308 8.20 -12.51 1.76
CA VAL A 308 7.88 -11.10 1.48
C VAL A 308 6.55 -10.71 2.17
N GLN A 309 5.54 -11.57 2.09
CA GLN A 309 4.26 -11.30 2.76
C GLN A 309 4.39 -11.29 4.29
N THR A 310 5.18 -12.20 4.87
CA THR A 310 5.43 -12.23 6.32
C THR A 310 6.15 -10.96 6.77
N ARG A 311 7.12 -10.47 5.98
CA ARG A 311 7.79 -9.18 6.21
C ARG A 311 6.82 -8.00 6.18
N ILE A 312 5.95 -7.96 5.17
CA ILE A 312 4.95 -6.90 5.03
C ILE A 312 4.00 -6.91 6.23
N ASN A 313 3.49 -8.07 6.62
CA ASN A 313 2.61 -8.23 7.78
C ASN A 313 3.31 -7.80 9.08
N LEU A 314 4.59 -8.16 9.25
CA LEU A 314 5.39 -7.76 10.39
C LEU A 314 5.55 -6.24 10.47
N LEU A 315 6.01 -5.61 9.39
CA LEU A 315 6.22 -4.17 9.36
C LEU A 315 4.92 -3.39 9.54
N THR A 316 3.80 -3.93 9.04
CA THR A 316 2.48 -3.34 9.22
C THR A 316 2.04 -3.43 10.68
N ALA A 317 2.13 -4.61 11.30
CA ALA A 317 1.78 -4.79 12.71
C ALA A 317 2.64 -3.90 13.62
N LEU A 318 3.95 -3.80 13.38
CA LEU A 318 4.85 -2.96 14.15
C LEU A 318 4.50 -1.46 14.05
N LYS A 319 4.18 -0.97 12.85
CA LYS A 319 3.75 0.42 12.66
C LYS A 319 2.42 0.72 13.37
N GLU A 320 1.48 -0.21 13.34
CA GLU A 320 0.20 -0.03 14.05
C GLU A 320 0.40 -0.06 15.57
N ILE A 321 1.31 -0.89 16.08
CA ILE A 321 1.67 -0.95 17.51
C ILE A 321 2.31 0.36 17.96
N ASP A 322 3.30 0.87 17.22
CA ASP A 322 4.00 2.13 17.53
C ASP A 322 3.02 3.31 17.56
N ARG A 323 2.02 3.27 16.70
CA ARG A 323 0.99 4.30 16.60
C ARG A 323 -0.04 4.23 17.72
N GLU A 324 -0.52 3.02 18.06
CA GLU A 324 -1.62 2.84 19.01
C GLU A 324 -1.16 3.02 20.47
N SER A 325 0.13 2.77 20.77
CA SER A 325 0.66 2.84 22.13
C SER A 325 1.85 3.80 22.22
N LYS A 326 1.71 4.83 23.07
CA LYS A 326 2.84 5.72 23.44
C LYS A 326 3.88 5.04 24.34
N ASN A 327 3.56 3.90 24.89
CA ASN A 327 4.43 3.15 25.80
C ASN A 327 5.30 2.13 25.06
N VAL A 328 5.13 1.95 23.76
CA VAL A 328 5.94 1.07 22.92
C VAL A 328 6.73 1.92 21.94
N MET A 329 8.03 1.70 21.87
CA MET A 329 8.92 2.35 20.90
C MET A 329 9.45 1.29 19.94
N VAL A 330 9.13 1.41 18.67
CA VAL A 330 9.56 0.48 17.63
C VAL A 330 10.76 1.05 16.87
N LYS A 331 11.83 0.26 16.77
CA LYS A 331 12.99 0.55 15.93
C LYS A 331 13.16 -0.54 14.89
N ILE A 332 13.17 -0.17 13.63
CA ILE A 332 13.34 -1.09 12.52
C ILE A 332 14.77 -0.97 11.99
N HIS A 333 15.51 -2.07 12.04
CA HIS A 333 16.87 -2.19 11.52
C HIS A 333 16.81 -3.05 10.24
N GLU A 334 17.00 -2.44 9.09
CA GLU A 334 17.21 -3.20 7.85
C GLU A 334 18.65 -3.71 7.81
N ILE A 335 18.80 -5.03 7.75
CA ILE A 335 20.11 -5.67 7.76
C ILE A 335 20.57 -5.89 6.32
N THR A 336 21.59 -5.16 5.91
CA THR A 336 22.38 -5.49 4.72
C THR A 336 23.58 -6.35 5.09
N PRO A 337 24.10 -7.22 4.19
CA PRO A 337 25.20 -8.15 4.51
C PRO A 337 26.49 -7.50 5.02
N GLU A 338 26.62 -6.19 4.83
CA GLU A 338 27.83 -5.40 5.17
C GLU A 338 27.71 -4.61 6.49
N ASP A 339 26.56 -4.65 7.15
CA ASP A 339 26.28 -3.79 8.32
C ASP A 339 26.59 -4.45 9.66
N ASN A 340 27.08 -3.65 10.63
CA ASN A 340 27.21 -4.03 12.04
C ASN A 340 25.85 -4.42 12.70
N ALA A 341 24.75 -4.19 12.02
CA ALA A 341 23.41 -4.56 12.47
C ALA A 341 23.23 -6.09 12.54
N SER A 342 23.87 -6.86 11.64
CA SER A 342 23.87 -8.33 11.67
C SER A 342 24.51 -8.88 12.94
N VAL A 343 25.67 -8.34 13.31
CA VAL A 343 26.39 -8.72 14.54
C VAL A 343 25.57 -8.39 15.79
N THR A 344 24.84 -7.27 15.74
CA THR A 344 23.97 -6.86 16.84
C THR A 344 22.74 -7.76 16.94
N ALA A 345 22.14 -8.15 15.82
CA ALA A 345 21.02 -9.09 15.77
C ALA A 345 21.39 -10.44 16.37
N GLU A 346 22.52 -11.01 15.97
CA GLU A 346 23.02 -12.28 16.50
C GLU A 346 23.33 -12.21 18.00
N LYS A 347 23.91 -11.11 18.48
CA LYS A 347 24.15 -10.87 19.91
C LYS A 347 22.87 -10.89 20.74
N TYR A 348 21.76 -10.46 20.17
CA TYR A 348 20.44 -10.52 20.81
C TYR A 348 19.71 -11.84 20.60
N GLY A 349 20.31 -12.80 19.90
CA GLY A 349 19.72 -14.12 19.65
C GLY A 349 18.74 -14.16 18.48
N VAL A 350 18.76 -13.15 17.60
CA VAL A 350 18.09 -13.21 16.30
C VAL A 350 18.92 -14.09 15.38
N VAL A 351 18.30 -15.09 14.81
CA VAL A 351 18.99 -16.15 14.07
C VAL A 351 18.99 -15.89 12.57
N ASN A 352 20.16 -16.02 11.97
CA ASN A 352 20.32 -16.10 10.53
C ASN A 352 19.88 -17.47 10.02
N GLN A 353 18.89 -17.53 9.17
CA GLN A 353 18.33 -18.80 8.69
C GLN A 353 19.26 -19.57 7.75
N ASN A 354 20.28 -18.96 7.17
CA ASN A 354 21.26 -19.68 6.36
C ASN A 354 22.07 -20.71 7.15
N GLY A 355 22.26 -20.50 8.45
CA GLY A 355 23.10 -21.36 9.30
C GLY A 355 22.36 -22.52 9.96
N ILE A 356 21.04 -22.42 10.17
CA ILE A 356 20.31 -23.37 11.04
C ILE A 356 19.24 -24.14 10.29
N ASN A 357 18.32 -23.49 9.60
CA ASN A 357 17.27 -24.12 8.78
C ASN A 357 16.92 -23.17 7.62
N PRO A 358 17.74 -23.11 6.56
CA PRO A 358 17.46 -22.22 5.45
C PRO A 358 16.13 -22.55 4.80
N PRO A 359 15.32 -21.52 4.44
CA PRO A 359 14.10 -21.76 3.70
C PRO A 359 14.42 -22.42 2.37
N LEU A 360 13.58 -23.37 1.97
CA LEU A 360 13.69 -24.05 0.68
C LEU A 360 12.89 -23.25 -0.37
N PHE A 361 13.44 -23.13 -1.57
CA PHE A 361 12.75 -22.57 -2.72
C PHE A 361 12.88 -23.50 -3.93
N VAL A 362 11.96 -23.39 -4.87
CA VAL A 362 11.96 -24.20 -6.10
C VAL A 362 12.78 -23.46 -7.15
N GLN A 363 13.78 -24.16 -7.73
CA GLN A 363 14.49 -23.67 -8.89
C GLN A 363 13.73 -23.98 -10.20
N GLU A 364 14.12 -23.33 -11.31
CA GLU A 364 13.53 -23.57 -12.64
C GLU A 364 13.54 -25.04 -13.09
N ASP A 365 14.43 -25.87 -12.55
CA ASP A 365 14.51 -27.30 -12.82
C ASP A 365 13.60 -28.15 -11.89
N GLY A 366 12.79 -27.53 -11.05
CA GLY A 366 11.88 -28.21 -10.12
C GLY A 366 12.55 -28.78 -8.87
N ARG A 367 13.83 -28.48 -8.63
CA ARG A 367 14.54 -28.94 -7.42
C ARG A 367 14.38 -27.93 -6.29
N PHE A 368 14.25 -28.45 -5.07
CA PHE A 368 14.26 -27.64 -3.86
C PHE A 368 15.70 -27.37 -3.42
N MET A 369 16.09 -26.13 -3.33
CA MET A 369 17.40 -25.70 -2.83
C MET A 369 17.26 -24.82 -1.59
N PRO A 370 18.20 -24.89 -0.64
CA PRO A 370 18.23 -23.97 0.49
C PRO A 370 18.58 -22.55 0.01
N TRP A 371 17.98 -21.56 0.66
CA TRP A 371 18.30 -20.16 0.41
C TRP A 371 19.74 -19.86 0.79
N GLN A 372 20.52 -19.27 -0.10
CA GLN A 372 21.97 -19.07 0.09
C GLN A 372 22.37 -17.69 0.64
N LYS A 373 21.41 -16.75 0.76
CA LYS A 373 21.66 -15.42 1.34
C LYS A 373 21.23 -15.38 2.81
N ASP A 374 21.89 -14.51 3.56
CA ASP A 374 21.54 -14.27 4.96
C ASP A 374 20.12 -13.70 5.06
N LEU A 375 19.26 -14.34 5.82
CA LEU A 375 17.87 -13.97 6.00
C LEU A 375 17.58 -13.74 7.47
N TYR A 376 17.26 -12.49 7.81
CA TYR A 376 16.87 -12.06 9.15
C TYR A 376 15.41 -11.61 9.14
N LEU A 377 14.62 -12.13 10.07
CA LEU A 377 13.24 -11.74 10.32
C LEU A 377 12.92 -12.00 11.79
N GLY A 378 13.55 -11.25 12.69
CA GLY A 378 13.47 -11.45 14.12
C GLY A 378 13.17 -10.17 14.89
N LEU A 379 12.70 -10.32 16.12
CA LEU A 379 12.30 -9.23 17.01
C LEU A 379 12.95 -9.39 18.38
N VAL A 380 13.37 -8.29 18.96
CA VAL A 380 13.87 -8.21 20.33
C VAL A 380 13.01 -7.24 21.13
N PHE A 381 12.48 -7.70 22.23
CA PHE A 381 11.65 -6.92 23.15
C PHE A 381 12.45 -6.62 24.41
N LYS A 382 12.54 -5.36 24.78
CA LYS A 382 13.23 -4.89 25.99
C LYS A 382 12.25 -4.09 26.82
N GLY A 383 12.02 -4.53 28.06
CA GLY A 383 11.13 -3.80 28.97
C GLY A 383 11.27 -4.32 30.38
N ASN A 384 11.07 -3.45 31.37
CA ASN A 384 11.05 -3.78 32.81
C ASN A 384 12.23 -4.60 33.31
N GLY A 385 13.42 -4.40 32.72
CA GLY A 385 14.63 -5.18 33.07
C GLY A 385 14.64 -6.61 32.51
N SER A 386 13.65 -7.01 31.73
CA SER A 386 13.58 -8.29 31.03
C SER A 386 13.75 -8.08 29.51
N GLN A 387 14.39 -9.07 28.88
CA GLN A 387 14.55 -9.12 27.43
C GLN A 387 14.00 -10.46 26.94
N GLN A 388 13.20 -10.39 25.87
CA GLN A 388 12.78 -11.58 25.14
C GLN A 388 13.00 -11.38 23.66
N THR A 389 13.33 -12.47 22.96
CA THR A 389 13.66 -12.45 21.54
C THR A 389 12.76 -13.44 20.80
N ILE A 390 12.21 -13.01 19.67
CA ILE A 390 11.66 -13.90 18.66
C ILE A 390 12.79 -14.11 17.66
N PRO A 391 13.45 -15.29 17.63
CA PRO A 391 14.66 -15.49 16.83
C PRO A 391 14.41 -15.35 15.33
N PHE A 392 13.26 -15.86 14.87
CA PHE A 392 12.82 -15.80 13.48
C PHE A 392 11.31 -16.00 13.36
N LEU A 393 10.69 -15.23 12.49
CA LEU A 393 9.26 -15.38 12.16
C LEU A 393 9.08 -16.26 10.93
N TYR A 394 8.59 -17.47 11.15
CA TYR A 394 8.32 -18.41 10.07
C TYR A 394 7.03 -18.08 9.32
N LYS A 395 6.98 -18.44 8.03
CA LYS A 395 5.79 -18.34 7.20
C LYS A 395 4.62 -19.11 7.85
N GLY A 396 3.44 -18.47 7.85
CA GLY A 396 2.21 -19.07 8.39
C GLY A 396 1.99 -18.87 9.88
N LEU A 397 2.93 -18.25 10.60
CA LEU A 397 2.69 -17.87 12.00
C LEU A 397 1.86 -16.58 12.05
N PRO A 398 0.87 -16.47 12.94
CA PRO A 398 0.11 -15.24 13.18
C PRO A 398 1.01 -14.18 13.84
N VAL A 399 1.56 -13.29 13.02
CA VAL A 399 2.57 -12.30 13.43
C VAL A 399 2.09 -11.45 14.60
N GLU A 400 0.85 -10.96 14.55
CA GLU A 400 0.25 -10.15 15.61
C GLU A 400 0.23 -10.89 16.96
N TYR A 401 -0.19 -12.15 16.94
CA TYR A 401 -0.27 -12.97 18.14
C TYR A 401 1.11 -13.19 18.77
N GLU A 402 2.14 -13.50 17.97
CA GLU A 402 3.50 -13.70 18.46
C GLU A 402 4.08 -12.42 19.08
N ILE A 403 3.83 -11.26 18.45
CA ILE A 403 4.24 -9.97 19.01
C ILE A 403 3.52 -9.69 20.33
N MET A 404 2.19 -9.81 20.37
CA MET A 404 1.40 -9.50 21.56
C MET A 404 1.68 -10.45 22.72
N ARG A 405 1.89 -11.74 22.44
CA ARG A 405 2.29 -12.74 23.43
C ARG A 405 3.62 -12.36 24.08
N THR A 406 4.60 -12.00 23.26
CA THR A 406 5.95 -11.65 23.76
C THR A 406 5.91 -10.31 24.49
N LEU A 407 5.20 -9.33 23.96
CA LEU A 407 5.01 -8.01 24.57
C LEU A 407 4.37 -8.13 25.98
N SER A 408 3.30 -8.93 26.10
CA SER A 408 2.62 -9.14 27.37
C SER A 408 3.51 -9.86 28.40
N SER A 409 4.42 -10.73 27.96
CA SER A 409 5.34 -11.43 28.83
C SER A 409 6.47 -10.53 29.35
N VAL A 410 6.91 -9.54 28.55
CA VAL A 410 7.96 -8.58 28.92
C VAL A 410 7.40 -7.44 29.79
N SER A 411 6.16 -7.04 29.58
CA SER A 411 5.51 -5.94 30.30
C SER A 411 4.86 -6.34 31.62
N GLY A 412 4.55 -7.64 31.78
CA GLY A 412 3.90 -8.15 32.97
C GLY A 412 4.83 -8.15 34.19
N PRO A 413 4.29 -8.09 35.41
CA PRO A 413 5.09 -8.40 36.60
C PRO A 413 5.65 -9.81 36.42
N VAL A 414 6.92 -10.04 36.82
CA VAL A 414 7.58 -11.36 36.81
C VAL A 414 6.85 -12.28 37.81
N SER A 415 5.61 -12.59 37.54
CA SER A 415 4.84 -13.60 38.24
C SER A 415 5.14 -14.92 37.53
N LYS A 416 6.07 -15.67 38.09
CA LYS A 416 6.13 -17.11 37.84
C LYS A 416 4.78 -17.68 38.25
N ARG A 417 3.84 -17.79 37.35
CA ARG A 417 2.66 -18.61 37.57
C ARG A 417 3.14 -20.04 37.61
N ASN A 418 3.35 -20.53 38.84
CA ASN A 418 3.39 -21.97 39.08
C ASN A 418 2.00 -22.48 38.67
N LEU A 419 1.91 -23.16 37.52
CA LEU A 419 0.73 -23.93 37.17
C LEU A 419 0.72 -25.12 38.16
N GLU A 420 0.10 -24.92 39.34
CA GLU A 420 -0.35 -26.03 40.16
C GLU A 420 -1.51 -26.72 39.40
N PHE A 421 -1.22 -27.83 38.79
CA PHE A 421 -2.25 -28.74 38.29
C PHE A 421 -2.94 -29.38 39.52
N SER A 422 -4.03 -28.75 39.96
CA SER A 422 -4.79 -29.19 41.12
C SER A 422 -5.82 -30.29 40.84
N GLN A 423 -5.87 -30.82 39.62
CA GLN A 423 -6.70 -32.00 39.31
C GLN A 423 -5.96 -33.00 38.44
N PRO A 424 -6.03 -34.30 38.75
CA PRO A 424 -5.55 -35.34 37.83
C PRO A 424 -6.45 -35.32 36.59
N MET A 425 -5.84 -35.09 35.40
CA MET A 425 -6.52 -35.31 34.17
C MET A 425 -7.00 -36.75 34.10
N HIS A 426 -8.30 -36.96 33.85
CA HIS A 426 -8.80 -38.26 33.42
C HIS A 426 -7.95 -38.76 32.24
N PRO A 427 -7.52 -40.02 32.23
CA PRO A 427 -6.76 -40.54 31.10
C PRO A 427 -7.68 -40.58 29.87
N CYS A 428 -7.55 -39.56 29.02
CA CYS A 428 -8.05 -39.66 27.66
C CYS A 428 -7.23 -40.75 26.97
N LEU A 429 -7.89 -41.83 26.57
CA LEU A 429 -7.36 -42.89 25.71
C LEU A 429 -6.69 -42.22 24.50
N VAL A 430 -5.37 -42.22 24.49
CA VAL A 430 -4.59 -41.87 23.30
C VAL A 430 -4.59 -43.15 22.46
N PRO A 431 -5.06 -43.14 21.21
CA PRO A 431 -4.97 -44.31 20.36
C PRO A 431 -3.51 -44.78 20.21
N GLU A 432 -3.27 -46.07 20.24
CA GLU A 432 -1.90 -46.66 20.17
C GLU A 432 -1.09 -46.23 18.94
N GLU A 433 -1.73 -45.80 17.89
CA GLU A 433 -1.09 -45.23 16.67
C GLU A 433 -0.29 -43.94 16.92
N TRP A 434 -0.55 -43.18 17.98
CA TRP A 434 0.17 -41.94 18.29
C TRP A 434 1.41 -42.14 19.16
N ALA A 435 1.55 -43.28 19.76
CA ALA A 435 2.71 -43.59 20.60
C ALA A 435 4.02 -43.71 19.80
N SER A 436 3.95 -44.06 18.54
CA SER A 436 5.12 -44.14 17.63
C SER A 436 5.62 -42.77 17.17
N TRP A 437 4.78 -41.72 17.15
CA TRP A 437 5.15 -40.36 16.76
C TRP A 437 5.81 -39.56 17.88
N VAL A 438 5.46 -39.86 19.13
CA VAL A 438 6.05 -39.17 20.29
C VAL A 438 7.51 -39.59 20.50
N SER A 439 7.90 -40.79 20.08
CA SER A 439 9.30 -41.25 20.18
C SER A 439 10.26 -40.60 19.16
N ILE A 440 9.75 -39.98 18.10
CA ILE A 440 10.56 -39.33 17.05
C ILE A 440 10.91 -37.88 17.44
N TRP A 441 10.17 -37.26 18.38
CA TRP A 441 10.38 -35.86 18.80
C TRP A 441 11.23 -35.67 20.05
N VAL A 442 11.75 -36.74 20.65
CA VAL A 442 12.62 -36.68 21.84
C VAL A 442 14.07 -36.94 21.45
N VAL A 443 14.61 -36.14 20.54
CA VAL A 443 16.06 -36.06 20.32
C VAL A 443 16.53 -34.67 20.76
N ASP A 444 17.03 -34.67 21.99
CA ASP A 444 17.86 -33.68 22.70
C ASP A 444 17.58 -32.17 22.59
N PRO A 445 17.00 -31.59 23.64
CA PRO A 445 17.48 -30.32 24.16
C PRO A 445 18.08 -30.47 25.59
N PRO A 446 18.92 -29.54 26.07
CA PRO A 446 19.71 -29.71 27.29
C PRO A 446 18.95 -29.82 28.64
N HIS A 447 17.65 -29.94 28.61
CA HIS A 447 16.75 -30.14 29.75
C HIS A 447 15.93 -31.44 29.67
N GLY A 448 16.32 -32.40 28.84
CA GLY A 448 15.57 -33.62 28.54
C GLY A 448 15.25 -34.55 29.73
N ARG A 449 15.88 -34.42 30.87
CA ARG A 449 15.63 -35.31 32.02
C ARG A 449 14.28 -35.10 32.72
N LEU A 450 13.74 -33.91 32.69
CA LEU A 450 12.45 -33.63 33.33
C LEU A 450 11.28 -34.11 32.48
N PHE A 451 11.39 -34.05 31.16
CA PHE A 451 10.35 -34.52 30.24
C PHE A 451 10.30 -36.05 30.14
N GLN A 452 11.47 -36.72 30.20
CA GLN A 452 11.55 -38.17 30.19
C GLN A 452 10.98 -38.78 31.47
N ASN A 453 11.16 -38.15 32.63
CA ASN A 453 10.50 -38.56 33.88
C ASN A 453 8.99 -38.33 33.87
N PHE A 454 8.50 -37.31 33.12
CA PHE A 454 7.08 -37.05 32.95
C PHE A 454 6.42 -38.12 32.06
N VAL A 455 7.04 -38.45 30.93
CA VAL A 455 6.54 -39.47 29.98
C VAL A 455 6.63 -40.87 30.63
N ASN A 456 7.70 -41.21 31.30
CA ASN A 456 7.82 -42.49 31.99
C ASN A 456 6.83 -42.67 33.17
N ASN A 457 6.53 -41.58 33.90
CA ASN A 457 5.51 -41.61 34.95
C ASN A 457 4.08 -41.70 34.40
N MET A 458 3.85 -41.26 33.14
CA MET A 458 2.55 -41.33 32.47
C MET A 458 2.29 -42.72 31.86
N MET A 459 3.35 -43.43 31.37
CA MET A 459 3.20 -44.73 30.73
C MET A 459 3.21 -45.93 31.65
N PHE A 460 3.69 -45.80 32.88
CA PHE A 460 3.86 -46.96 33.79
C PHE A 460 2.98 -46.91 35.07
N ARG A 461 1.98 -46.03 35.13
CA ARG A 461 0.88 -46.21 36.08
C ARG A 461 -0.32 -46.83 35.41
N LYS A 462 -0.35 -48.14 35.47
CA LYS A 462 -1.58 -48.93 35.39
C LYS A 462 -2.32 -48.92 36.71
#